data_63931c27f5adc932809acab7cf2b96f8
#
_entry.id   63931c27f5adc932809acab7cf2b96f8
#
_cell.length_a   1.000
_cell.length_b   1.000
_cell.length_c   1.000
_cell.angle_alpha   90.00
_cell.angle_beta   90.00
_cell.angle_gamma   90.00
#
_symmetry.space_group_name_H-M   'P 1'
#
loop_
_entity.id
_entity.type
_entity.pdbx_description
1 polymer ?
#
loop_
_entity_poly.entity_id
_entity_poly.type
_entity_poly.pdbx_seq_one_letter_code
_entity_poly.pdbx_strand_id
1 'polypeptide(L)'
;MIIKQLSVFLENKTGRLNEVTQLLGNAGINMSAMSLADTSEFGILRMIASEPEKALKILREAEFSVRLTDVICLNSPNEPGALARALNILSGEEVFIEYLYAYSMDNKTANIVLKPDNIQRCIEVLQAHKLELVSASDMYKI
;
A
#
# COMPACT_ATOMS: atom_id res chain seq x y z
N MET A 1 3.67 10.72 7.39
CA MET A 1 3.60 10.38 5.97
C MET A 1 3.87 8.92 5.67
N ILE A 2 4.63 8.26 6.52
CA ILE A 2 4.83 6.81 6.40
C ILE A 2 3.53 6.10 6.79
N ILE A 3 3.08 5.21 5.91
CA ILE A 3 1.86 4.43 6.08
C ILE A 3 2.25 3.00 6.32
N LYS A 4 1.62 2.37 7.32
CA LYS A 4 1.86 0.95 7.62
C LYS A 4 0.93 0.10 6.78
N GLN A 5 1.49 -0.60 5.82
CA GLN A 5 0.80 -1.52 4.95
C GLN A 5 0.91 -2.93 5.52
N LEU A 6 -0.20 -3.67 5.51
CA LEU A 6 -0.16 -5.09 5.81
C LEU A 6 0.29 -5.86 4.58
N SER A 7 1.28 -6.72 4.76
CA SER A 7 1.74 -7.64 3.71
C SER A 7 1.49 -9.06 4.22
N VAL A 8 0.55 -9.74 3.60
CA VAL A 8 0.12 -11.08 4.01
C VAL A 8 0.53 -12.10 2.97
N PHE A 9 1.25 -13.13 3.40
CA PHE A 9 1.63 -14.23 2.52
C PHE A 9 0.55 -15.29 2.58
N LEU A 10 -0.05 -15.59 1.43
CA LEU A 10 -1.13 -16.56 1.31
C LEU A 10 -0.66 -17.78 0.52
N GLU A 11 -0.96 -18.97 1.03
CA GLU A 11 -0.81 -20.17 0.24
C GLU A 11 -1.83 -20.15 -0.89
N ASN A 12 -1.47 -20.65 -2.07
CA ASN A 12 -2.38 -20.76 -3.20
C ASN A 12 -3.39 -21.88 -2.98
N LYS A 13 -4.31 -21.67 -2.05
CA LYS A 13 -5.40 -22.58 -1.70
C LYS A 13 -6.72 -21.83 -1.73
N THR A 14 -7.75 -22.51 -2.18
CA THR A 14 -9.12 -21.98 -2.11
C THR A 14 -9.47 -21.60 -0.68
N GLY A 15 -10.00 -20.40 -0.49
CA GLY A 15 -10.50 -19.93 0.80
C GLY A 15 -9.51 -19.18 1.67
N ARG A 16 -8.21 -19.14 1.33
CA ARG A 16 -7.23 -18.41 2.17
C ARG A 16 -7.50 -16.90 2.16
N LEU A 17 -7.77 -16.34 1.00
CA LEU A 17 -8.14 -14.93 0.90
C LEU A 17 -9.43 -14.63 1.65
N ASN A 18 -10.42 -15.53 1.55
CA ASN A 18 -11.69 -15.41 2.28
C ASN A 18 -11.45 -15.37 3.79
N GLU A 19 -10.57 -16.20 4.31
CA GLU A 19 -10.26 -16.23 5.76
C GLU A 19 -9.73 -14.89 6.23
N VAL A 20 -8.79 -14.29 5.49
CA VAL A 20 -8.23 -12.99 5.87
C VAL A 20 -9.32 -11.92 5.92
N THR A 21 -10.11 -11.82 4.86
CA THR A 21 -11.16 -10.80 4.79
C THR A 21 -12.25 -11.03 5.85
N GLN A 22 -12.59 -12.28 6.14
CA GLN A 22 -13.57 -12.63 7.15
C GLN A 22 -13.09 -12.26 8.56
N LEU A 23 -11.83 -12.57 8.88
CA LEU A 23 -11.25 -12.24 10.18
C LEU A 23 -11.24 -10.73 10.43
N LEU A 24 -10.84 -9.96 9.44
CA LEU A 24 -10.80 -8.50 9.57
C LEU A 24 -12.19 -7.90 9.62
N GLY A 25 -13.10 -8.39 8.79
CA GLY A 25 -14.50 -7.94 8.80
C GLY A 25 -15.19 -8.21 10.13
N ASN A 26 -14.99 -9.39 10.70
CA ASN A 26 -15.55 -9.74 12.01
C ASN A 26 -15.01 -8.87 13.14
N ALA A 27 -13.79 -8.35 12.99
CA ALA A 27 -13.17 -7.46 13.96
C ALA A 27 -13.51 -5.97 13.73
N GLY A 28 -14.34 -5.67 12.73
CA GLY A 28 -14.70 -4.30 12.39
C GLY A 28 -13.60 -3.51 11.73
N ILE A 29 -12.62 -4.18 11.13
CA ILE A 29 -11.51 -3.55 10.44
C ILE A 29 -11.81 -3.45 8.95
N ASN A 30 -11.78 -2.23 8.43
CA ASN A 30 -12.01 -1.98 7.01
C ASN A 30 -10.70 -2.00 6.22
N MET A 31 -10.78 -2.37 4.96
CA MET A 31 -9.66 -2.39 4.03
C MET A 31 -9.92 -1.40 2.91
N SER A 32 -9.03 -0.45 2.70
CA SER A 32 -9.24 0.59 1.67
C SER A 32 -8.49 0.32 0.39
N ALA A 33 -7.25 -0.03 0.49
CA ALA A 33 -6.38 -0.28 -0.65
C ALA A 33 -5.92 -1.72 -0.59
N MET A 34 -5.92 -2.40 -1.71
CA MET A 34 -5.46 -3.78 -1.72
C MET A 34 -4.95 -4.19 -3.10
N SER A 35 -3.98 -5.08 -3.08
CA SER A 35 -3.42 -5.68 -4.28
C SER A 35 -3.05 -7.12 -3.94
N LEU A 36 -3.48 -8.04 -4.76
CA LEU A 36 -3.11 -9.44 -4.64
C LEU A 36 -2.26 -9.83 -5.85
N ALA A 37 -1.01 -10.14 -5.60
CA ALA A 37 -0.08 -10.62 -6.62
C ALA A 37 0.33 -12.04 -6.29
N ASP A 38 0.48 -12.87 -7.30
CA ASP A 38 0.86 -14.26 -7.09
C ASP A 38 2.25 -14.60 -7.64
N THR A 39 2.87 -15.54 -6.99
CA THR A 39 3.98 -16.32 -7.52
C THR A 39 3.44 -17.73 -7.77
N SER A 40 4.28 -18.66 -8.22
CA SER A 40 3.82 -20.03 -8.49
C SER A 40 3.24 -20.75 -7.27
N GLU A 41 3.69 -20.42 -6.06
CA GLU A 41 3.29 -21.13 -4.84
C GLU A 41 2.53 -20.28 -3.84
N PHE A 42 2.73 -18.95 -3.87
CA PHE A 42 2.16 -18.03 -2.88
C PHE A 42 1.52 -16.83 -3.54
N GLY A 43 0.50 -16.30 -2.87
CA GLY A 43 0.02 -14.96 -3.14
C GLY A 43 0.57 -13.99 -2.10
N ILE A 44 0.75 -12.74 -2.48
CA ILE A 44 1.08 -11.67 -1.55
C ILE A 44 -0.07 -10.67 -1.59
N LEU A 45 -0.79 -10.57 -0.48
CA LEU A 45 -1.87 -9.59 -0.32
C LEU A 45 -1.28 -8.37 0.38
N ARG A 46 -1.30 -7.25 -0.31
CA ARG A 46 -0.90 -5.96 0.24
C ARG A 46 -2.14 -5.12 0.46
N MET A 47 -2.32 -4.57 1.66
CA MET A 47 -3.51 -3.78 1.95
C MET A 47 -3.25 -2.69 2.97
N ILE A 48 -4.08 -1.65 2.89
CA ILE A 48 -4.14 -0.60 3.90
C ILE A 48 -5.44 -0.83 4.68
N ALA A 49 -5.29 -1.07 5.97
CA ALA A 49 -6.41 -1.33 6.88
C ALA A 49 -6.65 -0.13 7.80
N SER A 50 -7.88 0.00 8.29
CA SER A 50 -8.25 1.09 9.19
C SER A 50 -7.52 1.04 10.53
N GLU A 51 -7.15 -0.15 10.99
CA GLU A 51 -6.41 -0.37 12.24
C GLU A 51 -5.28 -1.38 11.98
N PRO A 52 -4.15 -0.94 11.41
CA PRO A 52 -3.12 -1.88 10.96
C PRO A 52 -2.50 -2.73 12.07
N GLU A 53 -2.28 -2.16 13.25
CA GLU A 53 -1.69 -2.89 14.38
C GLU A 53 -2.63 -4.01 14.87
N LYS A 54 -3.92 -3.70 14.97
CA LYS A 54 -4.94 -4.67 15.38
C LYS A 54 -5.07 -5.77 14.34
N ALA A 55 -5.07 -5.40 13.05
CA ALA A 55 -5.13 -6.37 11.97
C ALA A 55 -3.93 -7.32 11.98
N LEU A 56 -2.74 -6.77 12.20
CA LEU A 56 -1.51 -7.56 12.32
C LEU A 56 -1.65 -8.62 13.41
N LYS A 57 -2.12 -8.21 14.57
CA LYS A 57 -2.29 -9.12 15.72
C LYS A 57 -3.29 -10.23 15.42
N ILE A 58 -4.45 -9.86 14.87
CA ILE A 58 -5.52 -10.83 14.55
C ILE A 58 -5.02 -11.86 13.55
N LEU A 59 -4.34 -11.43 12.50
CA LEU A 59 -3.87 -12.35 11.48
C LEU A 59 -2.73 -13.23 11.98
N ARG A 60 -1.84 -12.73 12.82
CA ARG A 60 -0.79 -13.53 13.45
C ARG A 60 -1.36 -14.59 14.38
N GLU A 61 -2.37 -14.24 15.17
CA GLU A 61 -3.05 -15.18 16.05
C GLU A 61 -3.74 -16.31 15.27
N ALA A 62 -4.19 -16.01 14.05
CA ALA A 62 -4.76 -16.99 13.13
C ALA A 62 -3.70 -17.73 12.29
N GLU A 63 -2.44 -17.57 12.65
CA GLU A 63 -1.30 -18.26 12.03
C GLU A 63 -1.00 -17.86 10.57
N PHE A 64 -1.41 -16.66 10.18
CA PHE A 64 -0.99 -16.10 8.89
C PHE A 64 0.40 -15.49 9.01
N SER A 65 1.20 -15.65 7.96
CA SER A 65 2.47 -14.95 7.84
C SER A 65 2.19 -13.52 7.38
N VAL A 66 2.36 -12.57 8.27
CA VAL A 66 1.99 -11.17 8.02
C VAL A 66 3.00 -10.23 8.67
N ARG A 67 3.24 -9.11 8.01
CA ARG A 67 4.09 -8.05 8.57
C ARG A 67 3.57 -6.68 8.15
N LEU A 68 3.99 -5.65 8.88
CA LEU A 68 3.78 -4.27 8.49
C LEU A 68 4.95 -3.81 7.63
N THR A 69 4.64 -3.17 6.53
CA THR A 69 5.62 -2.64 5.58
C THR A 69 5.41 -1.13 5.47
N ASP A 70 6.49 -0.37 5.55
CA ASP A 70 6.44 1.07 5.39
C ASP A 70 6.27 1.44 3.92
N VAL A 71 5.22 2.19 3.63
CA VAL A 71 4.92 2.68 2.28
C VAL A 71 4.53 4.16 2.36
N ILE A 72 4.46 4.81 1.21
CA ILE A 72 3.91 6.17 1.09
C ILE A 72 2.80 6.18 0.06
N CYS A 73 1.97 7.21 0.10
CA CYS A 73 0.89 7.38 -0.87
C CYS A 73 1.04 8.72 -1.57
N LEU A 74 1.23 8.67 -2.88
CA LEU A 74 1.32 9.84 -3.73
C LEU A 74 -0.09 10.22 -4.20
N ASN A 75 -0.47 11.49 -4.00
CA ASN A 75 -1.67 12.05 -4.60
C ASN A 75 -1.26 12.72 -5.92
N SER A 76 -1.59 12.09 -7.02
CA SER A 76 -1.18 12.52 -8.35
C SER A 76 -2.37 13.01 -9.16
N PRO A 77 -2.21 14.01 -10.06
CA PRO A 77 -3.26 14.29 -11.03
C PRO A 77 -3.59 13.04 -11.83
N ASN A 78 -4.88 12.81 -12.08
CA ASN A 78 -5.31 11.68 -12.91
C ASN A 78 -5.36 12.11 -14.37
N GLU A 79 -4.19 12.20 -14.99
CA GLU A 79 -4.04 12.63 -16.38
C GLU A 79 -2.86 11.92 -17.04
N PRO A 80 -2.87 11.81 -18.36
CA PRO A 80 -1.74 11.18 -19.08
C PRO A 80 -0.42 11.84 -18.74
N GLY A 81 0.58 11.01 -18.39
CA GLY A 81 1.93 11.46 -18.10
C GLY A 81 2.20 11.89 -16.66
N ALA A 82 1.18 12.01 -15.79
CA ALA A 82 1.38 12.46 -14.42
C ALA A 82 2.27 11.48 -13.63
N LEU A 83 1.96 10.20 -13.68
CA LEU A 83 2.78 9.19 -13.02
C LEU A 83 4.18 9.12 -13.64
N ALA A 84 4.29 9.23 -14.94
CA ALA A 84 5.58 9.25 -15.64
C ALA A 84 6.46 10.40 -15.14
N ARG A 85 5.90 11.59 -14.95
CA ARG A 85 6.65 12.74 -14.41
C ARG A 85 7.17 12.46 -13.00
N ALA A 86 6.33 11.89 -12.13
CA ALA A 86 6.73 11.55 -10.78
C ALA A 86 7.86 10.49 -10.77
N LEU A 87 7.71 9.46 -11.57
CA LEU A 87 8.72 8.40 -11.67
C LEU A 87 10.02 8.90 -12.30
N ASN A 88 9.96 9.82 -13.24
CA ASN A 88 11.15 10.46 -13.81
C ASN A 88 11.93 11.26 -12.77
N ILE A 89 11.23 11.99 -11.91
CA ILE A 89 11.84 12.72 -10.79
C ILE A 89 12.58 11.75 -9.88
N LEU A 90 11.91 10.67 -9.47
CA LEU A 90 12.49 9.66 -8.58
C LEU A 90 13.68 8.96 -9.22
N SER A 91 13.56 8.58 -10.48
CA SER A 91 14.65 7.94 -11.22
C SER A 91 15.86 8.85 -11.36
N GLY A 92 15.64 10.14 -11.62
CA GLY A 92 16.72 11.12 -11.71
C GLY A 92 17.49 11.29 -10.41
N GLU A 93 16.85 11.03 -9.28
CA GLU A 93 17.47 11.08 -7.94
C GLU A 93 17.87 9.70 -7.43
N GLU A 94 17.87 8.71 -8.31
CA GLU A 94 18.26 7.33 -8.01
C GLU A 94 17.42 6.66 -6.93
N VAL A 95 16.13 7.00 -6.88
CA VAL A 95 15.17 6.32 -5.99
C VAL A 95 14.47 5.23 -6.78
N PHE A 96 14.66 3.99 -6.34
CA PHE A 96 14.06 2.82 -6.97
C PHE A 96 12.72 2.48 -6.31
N ILE A 97 11.71 2.23 -7.13
CA ILE A 97 10.40 1.79 -6.67
C ILE A 97 10.30 0.27 -6.83
N GLU A 98 10.19 -0.43 -5.71
CA GLU A 98 10.09 -1.88 -5.71
C GLU A 98 8.74 -2.37 -6.25
N TYR A 99 7.65 -1.67 -5.85
CA TYR A 99 6.31 -1.90 -6.40
C TYR A 99 5.43 -0.69 -6.14
N LEU A 100 4.33 -0.63 -6.87
CA LEU A 100 3.30 0.38 -6.66
C LEU A 100 1.92 -0.19 -7.01
N TYR A 101 0.88 0.42 -6.47
CA TYR A 101 -0.49 0.15 -6.88
C TYR A 101 -1.39 1.35 -6.61
N ALA A 102 -2.32 1.61 -7.50
CA ALA A 102 -3.32 2.66 -7.32
C ALA A 102 -4.51 2.10 -6.54
N TYR A 103 -5.07 2.89 -5.64
CA TYR A 103 -6.22 2.41 -4.88
C TYR A 103 -7.48 3.27 -5.02
N SER A 104 -7.33 4.52 -5.36
CA SER A 104 -8.46 5.42 -5.55
C SER A 104 -8.16 6.35 -6.71
N MET A 105 -9.07 6.39 -7.65
CA MET A 105 -8.95 7.23 -8.83
C MET A 105 -10.30 7.88 -9.12
N ASP A 106 -10.28 9.19 -9.35
CA ASP A 106 -11.44 9.92 -9.83
C ASP A 106 -11.07 10.70 -11.09
N ASN A 107 -11.92 11.63 -11.53
CA ASN A 107 -11.65 12.41 -12.73
C ASN A 107 -10.50 13.40 -12.57
N LYS A 108 -10.07 13.69 -11.35
CA LYS A 108 -9.07 14.72 -11.04
C LYS A 108 -7.78 14.16 -10.47
N THR A 109 -7.87 13.21 -9.56
CA THR A 109 -6.72 12.70 -8.82
C THR A 109 -6.68 11.19 -8.77
N ALA A 110 -5.47 10.67 -8.55
CA ALA A 110 -5.21 9.26 -8.32
C ALA A 110 -4.32 9.13 -7.09
N ASN A 111 -4.68 8.24 -6.19
CA ASN A 111 -3.85 7.92 -5.03
C ASN A 111 -3.08 6.63 -5.31
N ILE A 112 -1.76 6.74 -5.24
CA ILE A 112 -0.86 5.66 -5.64
C ILE A 112 0.05 5.31 -4.47
N VAL A 113 -0.04 4.08 -4.01
CA VAL A 113 0.84 3.56 -2.96
C VAL A 113 2.17 3.18 -3.59
N LEU A 114 3.26 3.66 -3.00
CA LEU A 114 4.62 3.40 -3.47
C LEU A 114 5.43 2.71 -2.37
N LYS A 115 6.17 1.68 -2.76
CA LYS A 115 7.17 1.06 -1.89
C LYS A 115 8.55 1.32 -2.47
N PRO A 116 9.24 2.37 -2.01
CA PRO A 116 10.59 2.66 -2.47
C PRO A 116 11.63 1.82 -1.72
N ASP A 117 12.80 1.71 -2.27
CA ASP A 117 13.95 1.07 -1.62
C ASP A 117 14.44 1.89 -0.41
N ASN A 118 14.38 3.22 -0.52
CA ASN A 118 14.73 4.14 0.57
C ASN A 118 13.59 5.14 0.77
N ILE A 119 12.75 4.88 1.77
CA ILE A 119 11.53 5.65 1.98
C ILE A 119 11.80 7.11 2.38
N GLN A 120 12.80 7.36 3.22
CA GLN A 120 13.13 8.72 3.63
C GLN A 120 13.62 9.56 2.44
N ARG A 121 14.48 8.99 1.62
CA ARG A 121 14.97 9.65 0.41
C ARG A 121 13.82 9.94 -0.55
N CYS A 122 12.92 8.99 -0.72
CA CYS A 122 11.75 9.14 -1.59
C CYS A 122 10.86 10.30 -1.12
N ILE A 123 10.56 10.37 0.17
CA ILE A 123 9.76 11.46 0.76
C ILE A 123 10.43 12.81 0.50
N GLU A 124 11.74 12.91 0.79
CA GLU A 124 12.49 14.14 0.59
C GLU A 124 12.46 14.62 -0.86
N VAL A 125 12.67 13.71 -1.80
CA VAL A 125 12.67 14.02 -3.24
C VAL A 125 11.29 14.49 -3.68
N LEU A 126 10.24 13.78 -3.31
CA LEU A 126 8.88 14.14 -3.71
C LEU A 126 8.45 15.48 -3.12
N GLN A 127 8.79 15.73 -1.85
CA GLN A 127 8.48 17.00 -1.20
C GLN A 127 9.26 18.17 -1.81
N ALA A 128 10.54 17.96 -2.13
CA ALA A 128 11.37 18.98 -2.76
C ALA A 128 10.80 19.41 -4.12
N HIS A 129 10.14 18.51 -4.82
CA HIS A 129 9.48 18.79 -6.10
C HIS A 129 8.00 19.15 -5.95
N LYS A 130 7.54 19.41 -4.73
CA LYS A 130 6.19 19.84 -4.39
C LYS A 130 5.11 18.85 -4.82
N LEU A 131 5.42 17.57 -4.83
CA LEU A 131 4.44 16.51 -5.05
C LEU A 131 3.74 16.20 -3.73
N GLU A 132 2.43 15.99 -3.80
CA GLU A 132 1.59 15.84 -2.62
C GLU A 132 1.57 14.38 -2.13
N LEU A 133 1.81 14.20 -0.82
CA LEU A 133 1.73 12.90 -0.17
C LEU A 133 0.51 12.89 0.77
N VAL A 134 -0.21 11.77 0.75
CA VAL A 134 -1.36 11.57 1.62
C VAL A 134 -0.88 11.23 3.03
N SER A 135 -1.51 11.82 4.05
CA SER A 135 -1.14 11.52 5.44
C SER A 135 -1.62 10.13 5.84
N ALA A 136 -0.91 9.52 6.79
CA ALA A 136 -1.31 8.21 7.34
C ALA A 136 -2.70 8.27 7.96
N SER A 137 -3.02 9.33 8.71
CA SER A 137 -4.33 9.47 9.33
C SER A 137 -5.46 9.50 8.31
N ASP A 138 -5.25 10.14 7.16
CA ASP A 138 -6.26 10.16 6.08
C ASP A 138 -6.41 8.79 5.43
N MET A 139 -5.32 8.06 5.25
CA MET A 139 -5.36 6.71 4.69
C MET A 139 -6.11 5.72 5.57
N TYR A 140 -6.03 5.87 6.89
CA TYR A 140 -6.69 4.97 7.82
C TYR A 140 -8.16 5.30 8.10
N LYS A 141 -8.60 6.47 7.67
CA LYS A 141 -10.01 6.90 7.77
C LYS A 141 -10.83 6.28 6.64
N ILE A 142 -11.33 5.11 6.87
CA ILE A 142 -12.13 4.40 5.87
C ILE A 142 -13.31 3.69 6.50
#